data_ae5fdfc6d8e8e3cda0ba8c3e0e062b27
#
_entry.id   ae5fdfc6d8e8e3cda0ba8c3e0e062b27
#
_cell.length_a   1.000
_cell.length_b   1.000
_cell.length_c   1.000
_cell.angle_alpha   90.00
_cell.angle_beta   90.00
_cell.angle_gamma   90.00
#
_symmetry.space_group_name_H-M   'P 1'
#
loop_
_entity.id
_entity.type
_entity.pdbx_description
1 polymer ?
#
loop_
_entity_poly.entity_id
_entity_poly.type
_entity_poly.pdbx_seq_one_letter_code
_entity_poly.pdbx_strand_id
1 'polypeptide(L)'
;IFIGQGVGPLAISGLAITFPFMNLGAAFGAMVGVGASTLISVKLGQRDYGTAQTVLGNVITLNVIIGIAFSIITLMFLNPILYFFGASADTIGYARDYMEIILLGNIITHMYLGLNAVLRAMGHPQKAMYATINTVIINTILDPIFIYGFDWGIRGAAIATIIAQIISLVWQLKILTDKNELLHLRRGIYHLQSKIVKNIIAIGLS
;
A
#
# COMPACT_ATOMS: atom_id res chain seq x y z
N ILE A 1 -6.15 -20.00 -2.05
CA ILE A 1 -6.63 -21.18 -2.83
C ILE A 1 -5.62 -21.49 -3.93
N PHE A 2 -5.31 -20.57 -4.85
CA PHE A 2 -4.47 -20.82 -6.03
C PHE A 2 -3.03 -21.28 -5.67
N ILE A 3 -2.40 -20.63 -4.68
CA ILE A 3 -1.03 -21.01 -4.23
C ILE A 3 -1.00 -22.45 -3.69
N GLY A 4 -2.02 -22.82 -2.91
CA GLY A 4 -2.07 -24.17 -2.34
C GLY A 4 -2.25 -25.28 -3.37
N GLN A 5 -3.01 -25.02 -4.41
CA GLN A 5 -3.24 -25.99 -5.50
C GLN A 5 -2.11 -25.99 -6.52
N GLY A 6 -1.43 -24.86 -6.74
CA GLY A 6 -0.42 -24.73 -7.77
C GLY A 6 1.02 -24.91 -7.30
N VAL A 7 1.31 -24.60 -6.03
CA VAL A 7 2.70 -24.62 -5.51
C VAL A 7 2.87 -25.65 -4.38
N GLY A 8 1.82 -25.86 -3.60
CA GLY A 8 1.79 -26.89 -2.56
C GLY A 8 1.67 -26.33 -1.13
N PRO A 9 1.57 -27.21 -0.12
CA PRO A 9 1.29 -26.84 1.26
C PRO A 9 2.43 -26.05 1.93
N LEU A 10 3.68 -26.30 1.57
CA LEU A 10 4.83 -25.55 2.10
C LEU A 10 4.81 -24.08 1.66
N ALA A 11 4.33 -23.82 0.44
CA ALA A 11 4.17 -22.44 -0.04
C ALA A 11 3.06 -21.68 0.69
N ILE A 12 1.95 -22.36 1.06
CA ILE A 12 0.91 -21.75 1.91
C ILE A 12 1.48 -21.43 3.29
N SER A 13 2.25 -22.34 3.88
CA SER A 13 2.90 -22.13 5.17
C SER A 13 3.89 -20.96 5.10
N GLY A 14 4.69 -20.89 4.05
CA GLY A 14 5.59 -19.78 3.79
C GLY A 14 4.85 -18.44 3.67
N LEU A 15 3.74 -18.42 2.93
CA LEU A 15 2.90 -17.23 2.80
C LEU A 15 2.28 -16.83 4.15
N ALA A 16 1.77 -17.79 4.92
CA ALA A 16 1.14 -17.52 6.22
C ALA A 16 2.10 -16.83 7.20
N ILE A 17 3.39 -17.18 7.17
CA ILE A 17 4.44 -16.55 7.96
C ILE A 17 4.64 -15.09 7.61
N THR A 18 4.39 -14.69 6.35
CA THR A 18 4.56 -13.30 5.88
C THR A 18 3.41 -12.39 6.31
N PHE A 19 2.21 -12.91 6.55
CA PHE A 19 1.02 -12.10 6.83
C PHE A 19 1.15 -11.13 8.01
N PRO A 20 1.63 -11.51 9.20
CA PRO A 20 1.75 -10.58 10.32
C PRO A 20 2.66 -9.41 9.98
N PHE A 21 3.74 -9.68 9.25
CA PHE A 21 4.69 -8.66 8.86
C PHE A 21 4.16 -7.75 7.73
N MET A 22 3.45 -8.31 6.75
CA MET A 22 2.76 -7.54 5.72
C MET A 22 1.71 -6.60 6.34
N ASN A 23 0.94 -7.10 7.32
CA ASN A 23 -0.02 -6.27 8.04
C ASN A 23 0.66 -5.12 8.80
N LEU A 24 1.83 -5.36 9.39
CA LEU A 24 2.63 -4.31 10.02
C LEU A 24 3.05 -3.25 8.98
N GLY A 25 3.54 -3.67 7.82
CA GLY A 25 3.88 -2.75 6.72
C GLY A 25 2.66 -1.95 6.24
N ALA A 26 1.53 -2.61 6.03
CA ALA A 26 0.29 -1.96 5.63
C ALA A 26 -0.22 -0.96 6.69
N ALA A 27 0.00 -1.24 7.98
CA ALA A 27 -0.36 -0.34 9.07
C ALA A 27 0.38 1.01 8.99
N PHE A 28 1.66 1.03 8.59
CA PHE A 28 2.38 2.29 8.38
C PHE A 28 1.79 3.12 7.24
N GLY A 29 1.43 2.50 6.12
CA GLY A 29 0.74 3.19 5.02
C GLY A 29 -0.64 3.69 5.43
N ALA A 30 -1.41 2.87 6.16
CA ALA A 30 -2.71 3.22 6.69
C ALA A 30 -2.64 4.35 7.72
N MET A 31 -1.65 4.35 8.60
CA MET A 31 -1.40 5.41 9.58
C MET A 31 -1.29 6.78 8.90
N VAL A 32 -0.47 6.89 7.87
CA VAL A 32 -0.34 8.13 7.10
C VAL A 32 -1.66 8.50 6.43
N GLY A 33 -2.35 7.51 5.84
CA GLY A 33 -3.63 7.71 5.17
C GLY A 33 -4.73 8.17 6.12
N VAL A 34 -4.89 7.53 7.28
CA VAL A 34 -5.90 7.88 8.29
C VAL A 34 -5.62 9.25 8.89
N GLY A 35 -4.38 9.51 9.31
CA GLY A 35 -4.00 10.81 9.86
C GLY A 35 -4.25 11.96 8.89
N ALA A 36 -3.90 11.76 7.62
CA ALA A 36 -4.11 12.75 6.59
C ALA A 36 -5.59 12.92 6.22
N SER A 37 -6.36 11.84 6.11
CA SER A 37 -7.78 11.89 5.79
C SER A 37 -8.57 12.67 6.84
N THR A 38 -8.27 12.46 8.11
CA THR A 38 -8.85 13.22 9.22
C THR A 38 -8.51 14.70 9.12
N LEU A 39 -7.23 15.02 8.91
CA LEU A 39 -6.78 16.41 8.80
C LEU A 39 -7.38 17.09 7.57
N ILE A 40 -7.46 16.42 6.42
CA ILE A 40 -8.12 16.92 5.21
C ILE A 40 -9.59 17.20 5.49
N SER A 41 -10.32 16.27 6.12
CA SER A 41 -11.75 16.45 6.43
C SER A 41 -11.99 17.68 7.31
N VAL A 42 -11.17 17.85 8.36
CA VAL A 42 -11.24 19.02 9.23
C VAL A 42 -10.98 20.32 8.44
N LYS A 43 -9.93 20.33 7.59
CA LYS A 43 -9.56 21.51 6.81
C LYS A 43 -10.59 21.86 5.73
N LEU A 44 -11.18 20.87 5.10
CA LEU A 44 -12.29 21.09 4.16
C LEU A 44 -13.53 21.65 4.87
N GLY A 45 -13.87 21.14 6.07
CA GLY A 45 -14.95 21.69 6.90
C GLY A 45 -14.70 23.13 7.33
N GLN A 46 -13.45 23.51 7.56
CA GLN A 46 -13.02 24.89 7.86
C GLN A 46 -12.91 25.77 6.59
N ARG A 47 -13.15 25.24 5.41
CA ARG A 47 -12.92 25.90 4.10
C ARG A 47 -11.46 26.31 3.87
N ASP A 48 -10.51 25.70 4.57
CA ASP A 48 -9.06 25.93 4.42
C ASP A 48 -8.51 24.99 3.34
N TYR A 49 -8.89 25.26 2.10
CA TYR A 49 -8.48 24.44 0.94
C TYR A 49 -6.96 24.48 0.69
N GLY A 50 -6.30 25.57 1.07
CA GLY A 50 -4.85 25.72 0.91
C GLY A 50 -4.08 24.71 1.78
N THR A 51 -4.44 24.63 3.06
CA THR A 51 -3.84 23.64 3.96
C THR A 51 -4.23 22.22 3.58
N ALA A 52 -5.50 21.96 3.24
CA ALA A 52 -5.93 20.63 2.77
C ALA A 52 -5.14 20.17 1.54
N GLN A 53 -4.88 21.08 0.60
CA GLN A 53 -4.07 20.81 -0.60
C GLN A 53 -2.61 20.47 -0.24
N THR A 54 -2.04 21.14 0.75
CA THR A 54 -0.69 20.86 1.24
C THR A 54 -0.62 19.52 1.95
N VAL A 55 -1.66 19.14 2.71
CA VAL A 55 -1.78 17.82 3.34
C VAL A 55 -1.75 16.73 2.27
N LEU A 56 -2.50 16.86 1.17
CA LEU A 56 -2.48 15.90 0.06
C LEU A 56 -1.04 15.67 -0.47
N GLY A 57 -0.27 16.75 -0.70
CA GLY A 57 1.12 16.62 -1.14
C GLY A 57 2.02 15.95 -0.11
N ASN A 58 1.85 16.30 1.18
CA ASN A 58 2.62 15.69 2.28
C ASN A 58 2.33 14.19 2.43
N VAL A 59 1.08 13.74 2.21
CA VAL A 59 0.73 12.31 2.20
C VAL A 59 1.54 11.54 1.17
N ILE A 60 1.62 12.05 -0.05
CA ILE A 60 2.37 11.41 -1.13
C ILE A 60 3.83 11.27 -0.74
N THR A 61 4.44 12.38 -0.32
CA THR A 61 5.87 12.39 0.05
C THR A 61 6.15 11.48 1.24
N LEU A 62 5.29 11.50 2.28
CA LEU A 62 5.43 10.63 3.45
C LEU A 62 5.29 9.15 3.10
N ASN A 63 4.29 8.77 2.29
CA ASN A 63 4.12 7.38 1.88
C ASN A 63 5.31 6.87 1.07
N VAL A 64 5.90 7.71 0.21
CA VAL A 64 7.12 7.34 -0.52
C VAL A 64 8.30 7.16 0.43
N ILE A 65 8.53 8.11 1.35
CA ILE A 65 9.66 8.04 2.30
C ILE A 65 9.52 6.83 3.22
N ILE A 66 8.35 6.65 3.84
CA ILE A 66 8.09 5.54 4.77
C ILE A 66 8.13 4.21 4.02
N GLY A 67 7.55 4.15 2.81
CA GLY A 67 7.58 2.95 1.98
C GLY A 67 9.00 2.54 1.61
N ILE A 68 9.86 3.48 1.20
CA ILE A 68 11.27 3.22 0.89
C ILE A 68 12.02 2.79 2.16
N ALA A 69 11.89 3.54 3.25
CA ALA A 69 12.59 3.25 4.50
C ALA A 69 12.21 1.86 5.03
N PHE A 70 10.92 1.55 5.08
CA PHE A 70 10.41 0.25 5.49
C PHE A 70 10.95 -0.88 4.61
N SER A 71 10.93 -0.70 3.27
CA SER A 71 11.43 -1.71 2.34
C SER A 71 12.92 -1.97 2.52
N ILE A 72 13.74 -0.92 2.61
CA ILE A 72 15.20 -1.06 2.77
C ILE A 72 15.51 -1.77 4.09
N ILE A 73 14.94 -1.29 5.20
CA ILE A 73 15.20 -1.88 6.53
C ILE A 73 14.78 -3.35 6.55
N THR A 74 13.61 -3.66 6.01
CA THR A 74 13.10 -5.03 6.00
C THR A 74 13.92 -5.94 5.10
N LEU A 75 14.32 -5.49 3.91
CA LEU A 75 15.16 -6.29 3.01
C LEU A 75 16.52 -6.60 3.63
N MET A 76 17.11 -5.65 4.37
CA MET A 76 18.38 -5.88 5.07
C MET A 76 18.27 -6.99 6.16
N PHE A 77 17.12 -7.10 6.80
CA PHE A 77 16.90 -8.04 7.89
C PHE A 77 15.86 -9.13 7.55
N LEU A 78 15.61 -9.39 6.27
CA LEU A 78 14.51 -10.24 5.83
C LEU A 78 14.56 -11.64 6.43
N ASN A 79 15.69 -12.34 6.35
CA ASN A 79 15.82 -13.68 6.90
C ASN A 79 15.62 -13.74 8.43
N PRO A 80 16.29 -12.90 9.24
CA PRO A 80 16.03 -12.84 10.68
C PRO A 80 14.55 -12.58 11.02
N ILE A 81 13.90 -11.67 10.27
CA ILE A 81 12.48 -11.36 10.47
C ILE A 81 11.61 -12.58 10.17
N LEU A 82 11.82 -13.25 9.04
CA LEU A 82 11.04 -14.44 8.67
C LEU A 82 11.22 -15.58 9.67
N TYR A 83 12.45 -15.82 10.15
CA TYR A 83 12.68 -16.80 11.21
C TYR A 83 12.00 -16.43 12.52
N PHE A 84 12.01 -15.16 12.90
CA PHE A 84 11.31 -14.68 14.08
C PHE A 84 9.78 -14.93 14.00
N PHE A 85 9.20 -14.82 12.81
CA PHE A 85 7.79 -15.15 12.57
C PHE A 85 7.50 -16.63 12.33
N GLY A 86 8.51 -17.50 12.52
CA GLY A 86 8.31 -18.94 12.53
C GLY A 86 8.67 -19.67 11.22
N ALA A 87 9.46 -19.06 10.33
CA ALA A 87 9.96 -19.75 9.16
C ALA A 87 10.86 -20.91 9.56
N SER A 88 10.69 -22.04 8.89
CA SER A 88 11.57 -23.21 8.95
C SER A 88 12.51 -23.26 7.74
N ALA A 89 13.48 -24.17 7.76
CA ALA A 89 14.35 -24.42 6.61
C ALA A 89 13.57 -24.75 5.33
N ASP A 90 12.41 -25.40 5.47
CA ASP A 90 11.57 -25.81 4.33
C ASP A 90 10.67 -24.69 3.80
N THR A 91 10.32 -23.72 4.64
CA THR A 91 9.35 -22.64 4.30
C THR A 91 10.00 -21.30 4.00
N ILE A 92 11.24 -21.09 4.47
CA ILE A 92 11.94 -19.78 4.33
C ILE A 92 12.11 -19.37 2.86
N GLY A 93 12.37 -20.32 1.95
CA GLY A 93 12.51 -20.02 0.54
C GLY A 93 11.25 -19.41 -0.06
N TYR A 94 10.09 -19.99 0.21
CA TYR A 94 8.81 -19.50 -0.28
C TYR A 94 8.44 -18.15 0.34
N ALA A 95 8.65 -18.00 1.66
CA ALA A 95 8.37 -16.75 2.36
C ALA A 95 9.23 -15.60 1.84
N ARG A 96 10.52 -15.86 1.59
CA ARG A 96 11.47 -14.91 1.05
C ARG A 96 11.12 -14.50 -0.37
N ASP A 97 10.88 -15.45 -1.26
CA ASP A 97 10.53 -15.22 -2.66
C ASP A 97 9.30 -14.32 -2.80
N TYR A 98 8.30 -14.52 -1.93
CA TYR A 98 7.11 -13.68 -1.88
C TYR A 98 7.42 -12.28 -1.35
N MET A 99 8.09 -12.22 -0.19
CA MET A 99 8.35 -10.95 0.51
C MET A 99 9.28 -10.01 -0.24
N GLU A 100 10.30 -10.53 -0.94
CA GLU A 100 11.19 -9.70 -1.74
C GLU A 100 10.41 -8.89 -2.78
N ILE A 101 9.47 -9.51 -3.48
CA ILE A 101 8.65 -8.85 -4.49
C ILE A 101 7.68 -7.85 -3.85
N ILE A 102 7.01 -8.25 -2.77
CA ILE A 102 6.08 -7.35 -2.04
C ILE A 102 6.82 -6.12 -1.51
N LEU A 103 8.02 -6.29 -0.97
CA LEU A 103 8.82 -5.17 -0.45
C LEU A 103 9.31 -4.23 -1.55
N LEU A 104 9.68 -4.75 -2.72
CA LEU A 104 10.00 -3.92 -3.88
C LEU A 104 8.78 -3.09 -4.35
N GLY A 105 7.57 -3.66 -4.25
CA GLY A 105 6.32 -2.99 -4.56
C GLY A 105 5.70 -2.18 -3.40
N ASN A 106 6.33 -2.16 -2.23
CA ASN A 106 5.73 -1.60 -1.01
C ASN A 106 5.39 -0.10 -1.09
N ILE A 107 6.17 0.67 -1.84
CA ILE A 107 5.85 2.08 -2.11
C ILE A 107 4.47 2.21 -2.76
N ILE A 108 4.17 1.31 -3.70
CA ILE A 108 2.89 1.26 -4.40
C ILE A 108 1.77 0.95 -3.41
N THR A 109 1.98 -0.04 -2.54
CA THR A 109 1.03 -0.41 -1.48
C THR A 109 0.74 0.76 -0.55
N HIS A 110 1.76 1.45 -0.05
CA HIS A 110 1.60 2.62 0.83
C HIS A 110 0.86 3.76 0.12
N MET A 111 1.23 4.06 -1.12
CA MET A 111 0.55 5.09 -1.92
C MET A 111 -0.92 4.74 -2.17
N TYR A 112 -1.18 3.49 -2.56
CA TYR A 112 -2.54 2.98 -2.79
C TYR A 112 -3.42 3.12 -1.54
N LEU A 113 -2.93 2.69 -0.38
CA LEU A 113 -3.66 2.78 0.90
C LEU A 113 -3.87 4.23 1.34
N GLY A 114 -2.81 5.03 1.29
CA GLY A 114 -2.85 6.43 1.69
C GLY A 114 -3.80 7.27 0.84
N LEU A 115 -3.72 7.15 -0.49
CA LEU A 115 -4.60 7.89 -1.39
C LEU A 115 -6.05 7.39 -1.37
N ASN A 116 -6.28 6.11 -1.08
CA ASN A 116 -7.62 5.57 -0.86
C ASN A 116 -8.32 6.26 0.33
N ALA A 117 -7.59 6.48 1.44
CA ALA A 117 -8.10 7.21 2.59
C ALA A 117 -8.37 8.69 2.25
N VAL A 118 -7.48 9.34 1.49
CA VAL A 118 -7.66 10.72 1.02
C VAL A 118 -8.91 10.87 0.14
N LEU A 119 -9.15 9.96 -0.81
CA LEU A 119 -10.36 10.00 -1.65
C LEU A 119 -11.64 9.97 -0.82
N ARG A 120 -11.67 9.17 0.27
CA ARG A 120 -12.81 9.16 1.20
C ARG A 120 -13.00 10.50 1.89
N ALA A 121 -11.91 11.13 2.35
CA ALA A 121 -11.93 12.43 2.99
C ALA A 121 -12.39 13.56 2.05
N MET A 122 -12.13 13.42 0.75
CA MET A 122 -12.57 14.36 -0.29
C MET A 122 -14.06 14.19 -0.67
N GLY A 123 -14.79 13.29 -0.03
CA GLY A 123 -16.20 13.02 -0.36
C GLY A 123 -16.41 12.02 -1.48
N HIS A 124 -15.40 11.23 -1.84
CA HIS A 124 -15.47 10.20 -2.88
C HIS A 124 -15.36 8.77 -2.33
N PRO A 125 -16.15 8.37 -1.31
CA PRO A 125 -16.05 7.03 -0.73
C PRO A 125 -16.38 5.92 -1.74
N GLN A 126 -17.27 6.17 -2.70
CA GLN A 126 -17.58 5.22 -3.77
C GLN A 126 -16.39 5.00 -4.70
N LYS A 127 -15.68 6.07 -5.09
CA LYS A 127 -14.46 5.94 -5.91
C LYS A 127 -13.38 5.15 -5.16
N ALA A 128 -13.21 5.40 -3.86
CA ALA A 128 -12.28 4.64 -3.01
C ALA A 128 -12.66 3.17 -2.89
N MET A 129 -13.95 2.86 -2.75
CA MET A 129 -14.48 1.50 -2.74
C MET A 129 -14.22 0.78 -4.08
N TYR A 130 -14.50 1.44 -5.21
CA TYR A 130 -14.21 0.86 -6.52
C TYR A 130 -12.73 0.58 -6.73
N ALA A 131 -11.81 1.44 -6.23
CA ALA A 131 -10.39 1.14 -6.27
C ALA A 131 -10.06 -0.18 -5.55
N THR A 132 -10.64 -0.40 -4.37
CA THR A 132 -10.43 -1.62 -3.59
C THR A 132 -11.02 -2.84 -4.30
N ILE A 133 -12.26 -2.75 -4.79
CA ILE A 133 -12.92 -3.85 -5.53
C ILE A 133 -12.13 -4.20 -6.78
N ASN A 134 -11.69 -3.20 -7.55
CA ASN A 134 -10.89 -3.41 -8.75
C ASN A 134 -9.57 -4.13 -8.44
N THR A 135 -8.89 -3.74 -7.34
CA THR A 135 -7.67 -4.43 -6.90
C THR A 135 -7.93 -5.91 -6.65
N VAL A 136 -9.01 -6.25 -5.94
CA VAL A 136 -9.36 -7.65 -5.64
C VAL A 136 -9.70 -8.43 -6.91
N ILE A 137 -10.51 -7.85 -7.80
CA ILE A 137 -10.91 -8.51 -9.06
C ILE A 137 -9.69 -8.76 -9.94
N ILE A 138 -8.86 -7.73 -10.15
CA ILE A 138 -7.66 -7.83 -10.99
C ILE A 138 -6.68 -8.85 -10.40
N ASN A 139 -6.44 -8.82 -9.08
CA ASN A 139 -5.58 -9.80 -8.42
C ASN A 139 -6.12 -11.22 -8.60
N THR A 140 -7.42 -11.45 -8.39
CA THR A 140 -8.06 -12.77 -8.56
C THR A 140 -7.94 -13.31 -9.99
N ILE A 141 -7.93 -12.43 -11.00
CA ILE A 141 -7.74 -12.81 -12.41
C ILE A 141 -6.27 -13.09 -12.70
N LEU A 142 -5.37 -12.25 -12.19
CA LEU A 142 -3.93 -12.36 -12.47
C LEU A 142 -3.26 -13.51 -11.73
N ASP A 143 -3.73 -13.85 -10.51
CA ASP A 143 -3.16 -14.94 -9.72
C ASP A 143 -3.04 -16.26 -10.51
N PRO A 144 -4.13 -16.83 -11.08
CA PRO A 144 -4.03 -18.08 -11.83
C PRO A 144 -3.17 -17.94 -13.09
N ILE A 145 -3.16 -16.79 -13.74
CA ILE A 145 -2.36 -16.54 -14.94
C ILE A 145 -0.86 -16.63 -14.61
N PHE A 146 -0.42 -15.98 -13.52
CA PHE A 146 0.99 -15.94 -13.16
C PHE A 146 1.44 -17.19 -12.40
N ILE A 147 0.57 -17.80 -11.60
CA ILE A 147 0.91 -19.00 -10.84
C ILE A 147 0.98 -20.22 -11.77
N TYR A 148 -0.04 -20.41 -12.63
CA TYR A 148 -0.15 -21.60 -13.48
C TYR A 148 0.27 -21.35 -14.93
N GLY A 149 -0.13 -20.20 -15.52
CA GLY A 149 0.11 -19.90 -16.92
C GLY A 149 1.57 -19.62 -17.22
N PHE A 150 2.26 -18.88 -16.34
CA PHE A 150 3.69 -18.59 -16.45
C PHE A 150 4.57 -19.49 -15.57
N ASP A 151 3.98 -20.35 -14.75
CA ASP A 151 4.68 -21.23 -13.80
C ASP A 151 5.61 -20.49 -12.82
N TRP A 152 5.20 -19.27 -12.42
CA TRP A 152 5.97 -18.44 -11.48
C TRP A 152 5.66 -18.74 -10.01
N GLY A 153 4.74 -19.67 -9.73
CA GLY A 153 4.42 -20.11 -8.39
C GLY A 153 4.12 -18.96 -7.43
N ILE A 154 4.75 -18.96 -6.26
CA ILE A 154 4.49 -17.95 -5.21
C ILE A 154 4.95 -16.54 -5.62
N ARG A 155 6.00 -16.43 -6.44
CA ARG A 155 6.44 -15.14 -7.02
C ARG A 155 5.36 -14.55 -7.92
N GLY A 156 4.67 -15.40 -8.68
CA GLY A 156 3.55 -15.00 -9.53
C GLY A 156 2.44 -14.33 -8.73
N ALA A 157 2.07 -14.89 -7.58
CA ALA A 157 1.08 -14.31 -6.69
C ALA A 157 1.51 -12.91 -6.15
N ALA A 158 2.78 -12.76 -5.78
CA ALA A 158 3.30 -11.46 -5.33
C ALA A 158 3.25 -10.41 -6.45
N ILE A 159 3.66 -10.77 -7.67
CA ILE A 159 3.63 -9.91 -8.85
C ILE A 159 2.18 -9.52 -9.19
N ALA A 160 1.24 -10.48 -9.17
CA ALA A 160 -0.18 -10.23 -9.40
C ALA A 160 -0.74 -9.19 -8.43
N THR A 161 -0.37 -9.30 -7.15
CA THR A 161 -0.78 -8.35 -6.12
C THR A 161 -0.27 -6.94 -6.42
N ILE A 162 1.02 -6.79 -6.74
CA ILE A 162 1.60 -5.47 -7.04
C ILE A 162 1.01 -4.87 -8.31
N ILE A 163 0.80 -5.65 -9.37
CA ILE A 163 0.18 -5.16 -10.61
C ILE A 163 -1.26 -4.69 -10.36
N ALA A 164 -2.05 -5.46 -9.60
CA ALA A 164 -3.40 -5.06 -9.25
C ALA A 164 -3.43 -3.72 -8.48
N GLN A 165 -2.50 -3.53 -7.55
CA GLN A 165 -2.34 -2.27 -6.82
C GLN A 165 -1.86 -1.13 -7.71
N ILE A 166 -0.95 -1.36 -8.66
CA ILE A 166 -0.50 -0.36 -9.64
C ILE A 166 -1.68 0.15 -10.46
N ILE A 167 -2.50 -0.75 -11.01
CA ILE A 167 -3.64 -0.37 -11.84
C ILE A 167 -4.62 0.48 -11.03
N SER A 168 -4.92 0.05 -9.80
CA SER A 168 -5.81 0.80 -8.92
C SER A 168 -5.22 2.14 -8.46
N LEU A 169 -3.91 2.20 -8.22
CA LEU A 169 -3.20 3.43 -7.88
C LEU A 169 -3.22 4.42 -9.05
N VAL A 170 -2.97 3.96 -10.28
CA VAL A 170 -3.05 4.80 -11.49
C VAL A 170 -4.45 5.39 -11.62
N TRP A 171 -5.48 4.59 -11.37
CA TRP A 171 -6.85 5.08 -11.39
C TRP A 171 -7.13 6.14 -10.30
N GLN A 172 -6.65 5.94 -9.07
CA GLN A 172 -6.74 6.94 -7.99
C GLN A 172 -5.98 8.23 -8.35
N LEU A 173 -4.77 8.11 -8.88
CA LEU A 173 -3.99 9.25 -9.33
C LEU A 173 -4.68 10.03 -10.45
N LYS A 174 -5.34 9.33 -11.37
CA LYS A 174 -6.13 9.98 -12.44
C LYS A 174 -7.27 10.82 -11.87
N ILE A 175 -7.95 10.35 -10.83
CA ILE A 175 -8.98 11.15 -10.14
C ILE A 175 -8.34 12.39 -9.49
N LEU A 176 -7.23 12.20 -8.77
CA LEU A 176 -6.54 13.29 -8.08
C LEU A 176 -5.80 14.27 -9.01
N THR A 177 -5.66 13.98 -10.29
CA THR A 177 -5.12 14.91 -11.29
C THR A 177 -6.20 15.74 -11.98
N ASP A 178 -7.49 15.42 -11.77
CA ASP A 178 -8.59 16.20 -12.32
C ASP A 178 -8.66 17.58 -11.62
N LYS A 179 -8.50 18.63 -12.41
CA LYS A 179 -8.54 20.03 -11.93
C LYS A 179 -9.92 20.48 -11.45
N ASN A 180 -10.97 19.74 -11.77
CA ASN A 180 -12.32 20.00 -11.29
C ASN A 180 -12.53 19.52 -9.84
N GLU A 181 -11.63 18.68 -9.33
CA GLU A 181 -11.69 18.22 -7.94
C GLU A 181 -11.22 19.34 -6.98
N LEU A 182 -11.84 19.42 -5.80
CA LEU A 182 -11.50 20.40 -4.77
C LEU A 182 -10.02 20.34 -4.36
N LEU A 183 -9.49 19.12 -4.25
CA LEU A 183 -8.07 18.87 -4.02
C LEU A 183 -7.54 18.07 -5.21
N HIS A 184 -6.48 18.58 -5.82
CA HIS A 184 -5.86 17.91 -6.96
C HIS A 184 -4.35 18.04 -6.92
N LEU A 185 -3.67 17.14 -7.61
CA LEU A 185 -2.22 17.14 -7.70
C LEU A 185 -1.75 18.35 -8.52
N ARG A 186 -0.90 19.18 -7.92
CA ARG A 186 -0.27 20.33 -8.57
C ARG A 186 1.19 20.48 -8.15
N ARG A 187 1.98 21.16 -8.95
CA ARG A 187 3.38 21.44 -8.60
C ARG A 187 3.47 22.27 -7.31
N GLY A 188 4.45 21.96 -6.48
CA GLY A 188 4.77 22.73 -5.27
C GLY A 188 4.09 22.26 -3.97
N ILE A 189 3.19 21.27 -4.00
CA ILE A 189 2.53 20.76 -2.77
C ILE A 189 3.36 19.69 -2.03
N TYR A 190 4.42 19.17 -2.65
CA TYR A 190 5.18 18.02 -2.15
C TYR A 190 6.20 18.35 -1.06
N HIS A 191 6.41 19.64 -0.75
CA HIS A 191 7.30 20.05 0.32
C HIS A 191 6.74 19.65 1.68
N LEU A 192 7.51 18.86 2.43
CA LEU A 192 7.15 18.44 3.77
C LEU A 192 7.10 19.65 4.71
N GLN A 193 5.96 19.83 5.34
CA GLN A 193 5.78 20.83 6.40
C GLN A 193 5.77 20.11 7.75
N SER A 194 6.78 20.37 8.59
CA SER A 194 6.97 19.68 9.88
C SER A 194 5.71 19.67 10.75
N LYS A 195 4.96 20.77 10.78
CA LYS A 195 3.70 20.86 11.53
C LYS A 195 2.62 19.91 10.98
N ILE A 196 2.48 19.85 9.65
CA ILE A 196 1.52 18.96 8.99
C ILE A 196 1.93 17.51 9.20
N VAL A 197 3.20 17.18 9.00
CA VAL A 197 3.75 15.82 9.21
C VAL A 197 3.51 15.34 10.63
N LYS A 198 3.82 16.18 11.64
CA LYS A 198 3.56 15.84 13.05
C LYS A 198 2.08 15.58 13.32
N ASN A 199 1.19 16.39 12.77
CA ASN A 199 -0.26 16.19 12.94
C ASN A 199 -0.75 14.92 12.26
N ILE A 200 -0.30 14.63 11.03
CA ILE A 200 -0.64 13.38 10.32
C ILE A 200 -0.22 12.16 11.14
N ILE A 201 1.02 12.14 11.62
CA ILE A 201 1.54 11.01 12.40
C ILE A 201 0.82 10.90 13.74
N ALA A 202 0.63 12.01 14.46
CA ALA A 202 -0.04 12.01 15.77
C ALA A 202 -1.49 11.50 15.68
N ILE A 203 -2.24 11.94 14.66
CA ILE A 203 -3.62 11.48 14.44
C ILE A 203 -3.64 10.03 13.96
N GLY A 204 -2.69 9.63 13.12
CA GLY A 204 -2.63 8.27 12.61
C GLY A 204 -2.20 7.22 13.64
N LEU A 205 -1.56 7.62 14.74
CA LEU A 205 -1.16 6.77 15.86
C LEU A 205 -2.22 6.68 16.97
N SER A 206 -3.22 7.57 16.98
CA SER A 206 -4.32 7.57 17.96
C SER A 206 -5.44 6.62 17.56
#